data_da2c03cd707b474d52c94ef968ceeb82
#
_entry.id   da2c03cd707b474d52c94ef968ceeb82
#
_cell.length_a   1.000
_cell.length_b   1.000
_cell.length_c   1.000
_cell.angle_alpha   90.00
_cell.angle_beta   90.00
_cell.angle_gamma   90.00
#
_symmetry.space_group_name_H-M   'P 1'
#
loop_
_entity.id
_entity.type
_entity.pdbx_description
1 polymer ?
#
loop_
_entity_poly.entity_id
_entity_poly.type
_entity_poly.pdbx_seq_one_letter_code
_entity_poly.pdbx_strand_id
1 'polypeptide(L)'
;MSTAITRDAEGTVTGNTYDKYGSTNPVVKRLMAGFERSLGELFERAEPGSVLDVGCGEGVLTHKWAQALDGRVVGIDLEDPAIQAEWEKRQAPNLEYRVMKAEHLPFADGEFSLACAIEVLEHVPDPEHTVAEMARVASGHLLVSVPREPLWRGLNMARGAYLRDLGNTPGHVNHWSKRSFIELLSRHGEVVDARSPFPWTMLLVRV
;
A
#
# COMPACT_ATOMS: atom_id res chain seq x y z
N MET A 1 15.03 16.04 4.79
CA MET A 1 14.12 17.20 4.98
C MET A 1 12.76 16.61 5.27
N SER A 2 12.04 17.10 6.29
CA SER A 2 10.66 16.61 6.56
C SER A 2 9.80 17.16 5.46
N THR A 3 9.24 16.30 4.62
CA THR A 3 8.21 16.68 3.65
C THR A 3 7.00 17.16 4.44
N ALA A 4 6.43 18.30 4.05
CA ALA A 4 5.21 18.80 4.67
C ALA A 4 4.10 17.76 4.45
N ILE A 5 3.35 17.46 5.52
CA ILE A 5 2.19 16.57 5.43
C ILE A 5 1.14 17.28 4.56
N THR A 6 0.89 16.73 3.38
CA THR A 6 -0.19 17.18 2.49
C THR A 6 -1.50 16.53 2.93
N ARG A 7 -2.62 17.24 2.77
CA ARG A 7 -3.96 16.73 3.07
C ARG A 7 -4.91 17.11 1.95
N ASP A 8 -5.85 16.22 1.65
CA ASP A 8 -6.96 16.53 0.76
C ASP A 8 -7.96 17.53 1.39
N ALA A 9 -8.99 17.90 0.64
CA ALA A 9 -10.04 18.81 1.11
C ALA A 9 -10.83 18.28 2.33
N GLU A 10 -10.78 16.99 2.59
CA GLU A 10 -11.47 16.31 3.71
C GLU A 10 -10.52 16.04 4.89
N GLY A 11 -9.24 16.44 4.76
CA GLY A 11 -8.24 16.35 5.83
C GLY A 11 -7.49 15.00 5.87
N THR A 12 -7.71 14.11 4.91
CA THR A 12 -6.97 12.85 4.77
C THR A 12 -5.52 13.13 4.36
N VAL A 13 -4.56 12.46 5.00
CA VAL A 13 -3.14 12.61 4.66
C VAL A 13 -2.88 12.01 3.29
N THR A 14 -2.30 12.83 2.39
CA THR A 14 -1.87 12.40 1.05
C THR A 14 -0.35 12.35 0.97
N GLY A 15 0.18 11.49 0.12
CA GLY A 15 1.60 11.36 -0.15
C GLY A 15 2.42 10.69 0.96
N ASN A 16 3.69 10.46 0.66
CA ASN A 16 4.64 9.86 1.60
C ASN A 16 5.17 10.90 2.59
N THR A 17 4.93 10.70 3.88
CA THR A 17 5.49 11.55 4.96
C THR A 17 6.99 11.35 5.15
N TYR A 18 7.58 10.31 4.56
CA TYR A 18 9.00 9.99 4.66
C TYR A 18 9.49 9.31 3.38
N ASP A 19 10.53 9.87 2.75
CA ASP A 19 11.21 9.26 1.61
C ASP A 19 11.96 7.99 2.05
N LYS A 20 11.29 6.86 1.95
CA LYS A 20 11.83 5.54 2.31
C LYS A 20 12.85 5.07 1.27
N TYR A 21 12.63 5.40 0.00
CA TYR A 21 13.42 4.92 -1.14
C TYR A 21 14.73 5.72 -1.34
N GLY A 22 14.74 7.01 -1.04
CA GLY A 22 15.92 7.87 -1.14
C GLY A 22 16.82 7.87 0.10
N SER A 23 16.49 7.13 1.16
CA SER A 23 17.25 7.12 2.41
C SER A 23 18.67 6.57 2.22
N THR A 24 19.69 7.29 2.72
CA THR A 24 21.09 6.84 2.73
C THR A 24 21.44 5.99 3.97
N ASN A 25 20.56 5.93 4.97
CA ASN A 25 20.80 5.18 6.21
C ASN A 25 20.85 3.66 5.94
N PRO A 26 21.96 2.96 6.30
CA PRO A 26 22.12 1.55 6.00
C PRO A 26 21.09 0.64 6.70
N VAL A 27 20.59 1.04 7.87
CA VAL A 27 19.52 0.31 8.56
C VAL A 27 18.22 0.40 7.76
N VAL A 28 17.85 1.61 7.33
CA VAL A 28 16.64 1.82 6.50
C VAL A 28 16.76 1.04 5.20
N LYS A 29 17.92 1.11 4.51
CA LYS A 29 18.16 0.33 3.29
C LYS A 29 17.96 -1.17 3.49
N ARG A 30 18.47 -1.73 4.61
CA ARG A 30 18.32 -3.15 4.92
C ARG A 30 16.84 -3.53 5.19
N LEU A 31 16.11 -2.66 5.89
CA LEU A 31 14.69 -2.86 6.13
C LEU A 31 13.89 -2.82 4.83
N MET A 32 14.14 -1.82 3.98
CA MET A 32 13.51 -1.70 2.68
C MET A 32 13.84 -2.87 1.75
N ALA A 33 15.08 -3.35 1.73
CA ALA A 33 15.46 -4.53 0.96
C ALA A 33 14.69 -5.79 1.42
N GLY A 34 14.43 -5.94 2.72
CA GLY A 34 13.58 -7.01 3.26
C GLY A 34 12.11 -6.87 2.84
N PHE A 35 11.60 -5.64 2.87
CA PHE A 35 10.26 -5.30 2.41
C PHE A 35 10.09 -5.61 0.92
N GLU A 36 10.95 -5.07 0.06
CA GLU A 36 10.91 -5.26 -1.39
C GLU A 36 11.03 -6.72 -1.82
N ARG A 37 11.91 -7.48 -1.14
CA ARG A 37 12.03 -8.92 -1.39
C ARG A 37 10.74 -9.65 -1.08
N SER A 38 10.16 -9.43 0.11
CA SER A 38 8.91 -10.09 0.49
C SER A 38 7.75 -9.70 -0.41
N LEU A 39 7.68 -8.42 -0.82
CA LEU A 39 6.67 -7.93 -1.76
C LEU A 39 6.83 -8.58 -3.13
N GLY A 40 8.07 -8.65 -3.66
CA GLY A 40 8.36 -9.29 -4.94
C GLY A 40 7.99 -10.77 -4.95
N GLU A 41 8.39 -11.52 -3.91
CA GLU A 41 8.06 -12.95 -3.77
C GLU A 41 6.53 -13.19 -3.72
N LEU A 42 5.77 -12.33 -3.04
CA LEU A 42 4.31 -12.43 -2.98
C LEU A 42 3.66 -12.04 -4.31
N PHE A 43 4.19 -11.03 -4.98
CA PHE A 43 3.73 -10.61 -6.30
C PHE A 43 3.95 -11.72 -7.34
N GLU A 44 5.15 -12.32 -7.39
CA GLU A 44 5.45 -13.46 -8.25
C GLU A 44 4.54 -14.65 -7.96
N ARG A 45 4.28 -14.94 -6.68
CA ARG A 45 3.37 -16.01 -6.26
C ARG A 45 1.92 -15.79 -6.69
N ALA A 46 1.48 -14.55 -6.77
CA ALA A 46 0.14 -14.21 -7.25
C ALA A 46 -0.03 -14.44 -8.75
N GLU A 47 1.06 -14.51 -9.52
CA GLU A 47 1.09 -14.67 -11.00
C GLU A 47 0.11 -13.72 -11.70
N PRO A 48 0.17 -12.41 -11.45
CA PRO A 48 -0.86 -11.50 -11.92
C PRO A 48 -0.81 -11.31 -13.44
N GLY A 49 -1.98 -11.39 -14.09
CA GLY A 49 -2.17 -10.98 -15.49
C GLY A 49 -2.57 -9.51 -15.64
N SER A 50 -3.13 -8.91 -14.59
CA SER A 50 -3.51 -7.49 -14.50
C SER A 50 -3.47 -7.01 -13.06
N VAL A 51 -3.21 -5.72 -12.82
CA VAL A 51 -3.02 -5.17 -11.47
C VAL A 51 -3.82 -3.89 -11.28
N LEU A 52 -4.53 -3.79 -10.15
CA LEU A 52 -5.02 -2.54 -9.59
C LEU A 52 -4.16 -2.20 -8.36
N ASP A 53 -3.51 -1.05 -8.36
CA ASP A 53 -2.71 -0.53 -7.24
C ASP A 53 -3.47 0.60 -6.55
N VAL A 54 -4.09 0.29 -5.43
CA VAL A 54 -4.89 1.21 -4.62
C VAL A 54 -3.96 1.97 -3.67
N GLY A 55 -3.98 3.30 -3.73
CA GLY A 55 -3.04 4.16 -3.01
C GLY A 55 -1.62 4.07 -3.58
N CYS A 56 -1.49 4.20 -4.89
CA CYS A 56 -0.23 4.01 -5.62
C CYS A 56 0.84 5.06 -5.32
N GLY A 57 0.49 6.15 -4.64
CA GLY A 57 1.39 7.26 -4.35
C GLY A 57 2.07 7.79 -5.62
N GLU A 58 3.36 8.00 -5.55
CA GLU A 58 4.19 8.48 -6.68
C GLU A 58 4.30 7.49 -7.86
N GLY A 59 3.65 6.31 -7.78
CA GLY A 59 3.60 5.31 -8.85
C GLY A 59 4.88 4.47 -9.00
N VAL A 60 5.76 4.43 -8.01
CA VAL A 60 7.04 3.70 -8.10
C VAL A 60 6.81 2.20 -8.26
N LEU A 61 5.97 1.59 -7.43
CA LEU A 61 5.65 0.15 -7.51
C LEU A 61 4.78 -0.14 -8.72
N THR A 62 3.77 0.70 -8.96
CA THR A 62 2.85 0.59 -10.11
C THR A 62 3.61 0.53 -11.43
N HIS A 63 4.56 1.46 -11.63
CA HIS A 63 5.40 1.50 -12.82
C HIS A 63 6.30 0.26 -12.92
N LYS A 64 6.90 -0.19 -11.81
CA LYS A 64 7.70 -1.42 -11.77
C LYS A 64 6.87 -2.64 -12.19
N TRP A 65 5.63 -2.75 -11.74
CA TRP A 65 4.74 -3.84 -12.14
C TRP A 65 4.32 -3.74 -13.60
N ALA A 66 4.05 -2.53 -14.11
CA ALA A 66 3.77 -2.33 -15.53
C ALA A 66 4.93 -2.73 -16.44
N GLN A 67 6.18 -2.55 -15.98
CA GLN A 67 7.36 -3.03 -16.72
C GLN A 67 7.56 -4.56 -16.64
N ALA A 68 7.00 -5.21 -15.61
CA ALA A 68 7.14 -6.65 -15.40
C ALA A 68 6.01 -7.48 -16.05
N LEU A 69 4.94 -6.83 -16.51
CA LEU A 69 3.73 -7.47 -17.04
C LEU A 69 3.42 -6.96 -18.45
N ASP A 70 2.84 -7.84 -19.26
CA ASP A 70 2.21 -7.43 -20.53
C ASP A 70 0.78 -6.93 -20.34
N GLY A 71 0.13 -7.32 -19.24
CA GLY A 71 -1.25 -7.00 -18.92
C GLY A 71 -1.44 -5.60 -18.35
N ARG A 72 -2.70 -5.18 -18.26
CA ARG A 72 -3.11 -3.85 -17.80
C ARG A 72 -2.73 -3.62 -16.32
N VAL A 73 -2.15 -2.46 -16.05
CA VAL A 73 -1.86 -1.98 -14.70
C VAL A 73 -2.56 -0.62 -14.51
N VAL A 74 -3.29 -0.49 -13.42
CA VAL A 74 -3.95 0.77 -13.05
C VAL A 74 -3.51 1.17 -11.66
N GLY A 75 -2.96 2.37 -11.51
CA GLY A 75 -2.67 2.99 -10.21
C GLY A 75 -3.75 4.02 -9.87
N ILE A 76 -4.22 3.98 -8.64
CA ILE A 76 -5.16 4.99 -8.15
C ILE A 76 -4.67 5.62 -6.86
N ASP A 77 -4.89 6.93 -6.72
CA ASP A 77 -4.63 7.67 -5.47
C ASP A 77 -5.57 8.88 -5.35
N LEU A 78 -5.55 9.53 -4.21
CA LEU A 78 -6.26 10.77 -3.97
C LEU A 78 -5.65 11.92 -4.81
N GLU A 79 -6.41 12.99 -4.94
CA GLU A 79 -5.95 14.18 -5.66
C GLU A 79 -4.78 14.84 -4.92
N ASP A 80 -3.60 14.81 -5.53
CA ASP A 80 -2.40 15.49 -5.08
C ASP A 80 -1.54 15.88 -6.30
N PRO A 81 -1.40 17.19 -6.61
CA PRO A 81 -0.61 17.63 -7.77
C PRO A 81 0.85 17.18 -7.77
N ALA A 82 1.46 16.99 -6.58
CA ALA A 82 2.84 16.53 -6.48
C ALA A 82 2.96 15.05 -6.87
N ILE A 83 1.99 14.24 -6.48
CA ILE A 83 1.89 12.82 -6.88
C ILE A 83 1.65 12.73 -8.39
N GLN A 84 0.71 13.50 -8.93
CA GLN A 84 0.38 13.49 -10.36
C GLN A 84 1.58 13.89 -11.23
N ALA A 85 2.40 14.86 -10.79
CA ALA A 85 3.64 15.23 -11.47
C ALA A 85 4.68 14.08 -11.50
N GLU A 86 4.65 13.17 -10.53
CA GLU A 86 5.48 11.97 -10.55
C GLU A 86 4.94 10.89 -11.50
N TRP A 87 3.61 10.79 -11.68
CA TRP A 87 3.00 9.90 -12.67
C TRP A 87 3.39 10.26 -14.11
N GLU A 88 3.50 11.55 -14.41
CA GLU A 88 3.97 12.00 -15.74
C GLU A 88 5.37 11.47 -16.09
N LYS A 89 6.21 11.24 -15.10
CA LYS A 89 7.56 10.68 -15.28
C LYS A 89 7.59 9.15 -15.36
N ARG A 90 6.49 8.49 -14.99
CA ARG A 90 6.40 7.03 -14.87
C ARG A 90 5.30 6.48 -15.77
N GLN A 91 5.50 6.60 -17.07
CA GLN A 91 4.56 6.10 -18.07
C GLN A 91 5.00 4.76 -18.65
N ALA A 92 4.02 3.91 -18.99
CA ALA A 92 4.23 2.68 -19.74
C ALA A 92 2.99 2.43 -20.64
N PRO A 93 3.12 1.68 -21.76
CA PRO A 93 2.01 1.46 -22.69
C PRO A 93 0.78 0.78 -22.10
N ASN A 94 0.97 -0.04 -21.06
CA ASN A 94 -0.06 -0.80 -20.34
C ASN A 94 -0.43 -0.20 -18.97
N LEU A 95 0.05 1.03 -18.67
CA LEU A 95 -0.13 1.70 -17.38
C LEU A 95 -1.07 2.88 -17.49
N GLU A 96 -2.00 2.97 -16.56
CA GLU A 96 -2.92 4.08 -16.41
C GLU A 96 -2.92 4.54 -14.94
N TYR A 97 -2.94 5.87 -14.71
CA TYR A 97 -3.15 6.45 -13.39
C TYR A 97 -4.48 7.19 -13.34
N ARG A 98 -5.18 7.07 -12.20
CA ARG A 98 -6.46 7.75 -11.97
C ARG A 98 -6.53 8.36 -10.58
N VAL A 99 -7.11 9.55 -10.51
CA VAL A 99 -7.50 10.17 -9.23
C VAL A 99 -8.84 9.61 -8.80
N MET A 100 -8.87 8.86 -7.68
CA MET A 100 -10.09 8.33 -7.08
C MET A 100 -9.89 7.86 -5.65
N LYS A 101 -11.00 7.69 -4.92
CA LYS A 101 -11.01 7.16 -3.56
C LYS A 101 -11.08 5.64 -3.57
N ALA A 102 -10.43 5.00 -2.59
CA ALA A 102 -10.40 3.55 -2.44
C ALA A 102 -11.75 2.95 -2.02
N GLU A 103 -12.64 3.74 -1.42
CA GLU A 103 -13.95 3.32 -0.93
C GLU A 103 -14.98 3.09 -2.04
N HIS A 104 -14.71 3.53 -3.25
CA HIS A 104 -15.61 3.30 -4.39
C HIS A 104 -14.80 3.10 -5.66
N LEU A 105 -14.69 1.86 -6.10
CA LEU A 105 -13.91 1.46 -7.27
C LEU A 105 -14.83 1.26 -8.49
N PRO A 106 -14.84 2.18 -9.47
CA PRO A 106 -15.72 2.11 -10.65
C PRO A 106 -15.20 1.10 -11.68
N PHE A 107 -14.87 -0.09 -11.21
CA PHE A 107 -14.45 -1.24 -12.00
C PHE A 107 -15.46 -2.38 -11.85
N ALA A 108 -15.52 -3.25 -12.82
CA ALA A 108 -16.37 -4.43 -12.79
C ALA A 108 -15.88 -5.46 -11.75
N ASP A 109 -16.77 -6.35 -11.32
CA ASP A 109 -16.41 -7.47 -10.46
C ASP A 109 -15.39 -8.36 -11.18
N GLY A 110 -14.29 -8.67 -10.50
CA GLY A 110 -13.22 -9.52 -11.03
C GLY A 110 -12.43 -8.92 -12.21
N GLU A 111 -12.44 -7.60 -12.40
CA GLU A 111 -11.77 -6.95 -13.54
C GLU A 111 -10.23 -7.10 -13.51
N PHE A 112 -9.65 -7.24 -12.33
CA PHE A 112 -8.20 -7.40 -12.15
C PHE A 112 -7.86 -8.76 -11.55
N SER A 113 -6.80 -9.41 -12.00
CA SER A 113 -6.32 -10.63 -11.38
C SER A 113 -5.65 -10.40 -10.02
N LEU A 114 -5.17 -9.18 -9.77
CA LEU A 114 -4.56 -8.77 -8.50
C LEU A 114 -4.98 -7.34 -8.14
N ALA A 115 -5.46 -7.12 -6.90
CA ALA A 115 -5.58 -5.80 -6.33
C ALA A 115 -4.59 -5.63 -5.17
N CYS A 116 -3.83 -4.52 -5.20
CA CYS A 116 -2.81 -4.21 -4.20
C CYS A 116 -3.23 -3.01 -3.35
N ALA A 117 -2.85 -3.02 -2.06
CA ALA A 117 -2.84 -1.84 -1.18
C ALA A 117 -1.62 -1.92 -0.27
N ILE A 118 -0.57 -1.18 -0.63
CA ILE A 118 0.75 -1.26 0.01
C ILE A 118 0.97 -0.04 0.89
N GLU A 119 0.85 -0.20 2.22
CA GLU A 119 0.92 0.90 3.20
C GLU A 119 -0.18 1.96 2.99
N VAL A 120 -1.42 1.50 2.83
CA VAL A 120 -2.60 2.32 2.55
C VAL A 120 -3.68 2.16 3.60
N LEU A 121 -3.98 0.93 4.01
CA LEU A 121 -5.14 0.64 4.86
C LEU A 121 -5.07 1.32 6.24
N GLU A 122 -3.88 1.66 6.72
CA GLU A 122 -3.70 2.44 7.95
C GLU A 122 -4.22 3.87 7.85
N HIS A 123 -4.42 4.37 6.63
CA HIS A 123 -4.83 5.75 6.36
C HIS A 123 -6.32 5.89 6.01
N VAL A 124 -6.97 4.82 5.55
CA VAL A 124 -8.37 4.88 5.08
C VAL A 124 -9.36 4.92 6.25
N PRO A 125 -10.46 5.70 6.15
CA PRO A 125 -11.45 5.80 7.20
C PRO A 125 -12.18 4.49 7.48
N ASP A 126 -12.53 3.73 6.44
CA ASP A 126 -13.23 2.44 6.52
C ASP A 126 -12.42 1.34 5.79
N PRO A 127 -11.47 0.69 6.46
CA PRO A 127 -10.64 -0.35 5.86
C PRO A 127 -11.42 -1.63 5.53
N GLU A 128 -12.50 -1.93 6.26
CA GLU A 128 -13.36 -3.09 5.97
C GLU A 128 -14.05 -2.93 4.61
N HIS A 129 -14.64 -1.77 4.38
CA HIS A 129 -15.31 -1.46 3.11
C HIS A 129 -14.29 -1.38 1.96
N THR A 130 -13.13 -0.76 2.18
CA THR A 130 -12.05 -0.69 1.17
C THR A 130 -11.60 -2.09 0.76
N VAL A 131 -11.36 -2.99 1.71
CA VAL A 131 -10.98 -4.39 1.41
C VAL A 131 -12.10 -5.13 0.68
N ALA A 132 -13.37 -4.89 1.04
CA ALA A 132 -14.52 -5.47 0.33
C ALA A 132 -14.57 -5.03 -1.14
N GLU A 133 -14.38 -3.75 -1.43
CA GLU A 133 -14.32 -3.24 -2.81
C GLU A 133 -13.11 -3.80 -3.58
N MET A 134 -11.94 -3.87 -2.95
CA MET A 134 -10.77 -4.53 -3.54
C MET A 134 -11.04 -5.99 -3.87
N ALA A 135 -11.68 -6.73 -2.96
CA ALA A 135 -12.04 -8.14 -3.18
C ALA A 135 -13.09 -8.30 -4.29
N ARG A 136 -14.02 -7.37 -4.42
CA ARG A 136 -15.02 -7.36 -5.49
C ARG A 136 -14.38 -7.21 -6.87
N VAL A 137 -13.43 -6.29 -7.01
CA VAL A 137 -12.79 -6.01 -8.31
C VAL A 137 -11.65 -6.97 -8.65
N ALA A 138 -11.20 -7.78 -7.69
CA ALA A 138 -10.18 -8.80 -7.90
C ALA A 138 -10.80 -10.16 -8.27
N SER A 139 -10.21 -10.88 -9.22
CA SER A 139 -10.60 -12.25 -9.61
C SER A 139 -9.61 -13.32 -9.15
N GLY A 140 -8.53 -12.93 -8.50
CA GLY A 140 -7.49 -13.86 -8.07
C GLY A 140 -6.99 -13.56 -6.66
N HIS A 141 -6.26 -12.47 -6.48
CA HIS A 141 -5.62 -12.20 -5.20
C HIS A 141 -5.71 -10.73 -4.77
N LEU A 142 -5.61 -10.53 -3.44
CA LEU A 142 -5.24 -9.26 -2.83
C LEU A 142 -3.80 -9.36 -2.32
N LEU A 143 -3.00 -8.32 -2.55
CA LEU A 143 -1.66 -8.17 -1.97
C LEU A 143 -1.63 -6.89 -1.13
N VAL A 144 -1.57 -7.04 0.19
CA VAL A 144 -1.73 -5.92 1.12
C VAL A 144 -0.60 -5.87 2.13
N SER A 145 -0.20 -4.65 2.52
CA SER A 145 0.76 -4.45 3.61
C SER A 145 0.34 -3.32 4.52
N VAL A 146 0.73 -3.45 5.80
CA VAL A 146 0.56 -2.42 6.84
C VAL A 146 1.73 -2.43 7.81
N PRO A 147 2.02 -1.31 8.50
CA PRO A 147 2.91 -1.28 9.64
C PRO A 147 2.40 -2.20 10.75
N ARG A 148 3.30 -3.01 11.35
CA ARG A 148 2.94 -3.95 12.41
C ARG A 148 2.97 -3.27 13.78
N GLU A 149 1.82 -3.19 14.43
CA GLU A 149 1.69 -2.65 15.78
C GLU A 149 1.76 -3.74 16.87
N PRO A 150 2.27 -3.42 18.06
CA PRO A 150 2.76 -2.10 18.52
C PRO A 150 4.23 -1.82 18.15
N LEU A 151 4.86 -2.65 17.32
CA LEU A 151 6.27 -2.57 16.96
C LEU A 151 6.61 -1.25 16.28
N TRP A 152 5.79 -0.80 15.34
CA TRP A 152 5.98 0.44 14.59
C TRP A 152 6.04 1.66 15.52
N ARG A 153 5.08 1.78 16.42
CA ARG A 153 5.04 2.86 17.42
C ARG A 153 6.24 2.81 18.37
N GLY A 154 6.61 1.60 18.81
CA GLY A 154 7.80 1.40 19.64
C GLY A 154 9.08 1.87 18.97
N LEU A 155 9.26 1.59 17.68
CA LEU A 155 10.42 2.06 16.89
C LEU A 155 10.40 3.57 16.70
N ASN A 156 9.24 4.18 16.47
CA ASN A 156 9.11 5.62 16.38
C ASN A 156 9.51 6.29 17.70
N MET A 157 9.04 5.79 18.83
CA MET A 157 9.43 6.30 20.15
C MET A 157 10.94 6.12 20.42
N ALA A 158 11.49 4.95 20.07
CA ALA A 158 12.91 4.66 20.27
C ALA A 158 13.85 5.61 19.50
N ARG A 159 13.41 6.13 18.35
CA ARG A 159 14.13 7.15 17.57
C ARG A 159 13.76 8.59 17.93
N GLY A 160 12.94 8.80 18.97
CA GLY A 160 12.50 10.12 19.41
C GLY A 160 11.43 10.77 18.52
N ALA A 161 10.81 10.01 17.60
CA ALA A 161 9.78 10.51 16.71
C ALA A 161 8.38 10.33 17.30
N TYR A 162 7.53 11.33 17.10
CA TYR A 162 6.09 11.30 17.45
C TYR A 162 5.83 10.97 18.93
N LEU A 163 6.70 11.41 19.86
CA LEU A 163 6.61 11.09 21.29
C LEU A 163 5.30 11.57 21.92
N ARG A 164 4.77 12.73 21.49
CA ARG A 164 3.50 13.29 21.98
C ARG A 164 2.31 12.41 21.63
N ASP A 165 2.39 11.69 20.50
CA ASP A 165 1.34 10.81 19.98
C ASP A 165 1.68 9.32 20.26
N LEU A 166 2.48 9.06 21.29
CA LEU A 166 2.93 7.72 21.69
C LEU A 166 3.48 6.91 20.50
N GLY A 167 4.26 7.57 19.66
CA GLY A 167 4.90 6.97 18.48
C GLY A 167 3.97 6.78 17.28
N ASN A 168 2.71 7.24 17.34
CA ASN A 168 1.81 7.15 16.19
C ASN A 168 2.29 8.06 15.05
N THR A 169 2.36 7.53 13.84
CA THR A 169 2.68 8.32 12.65
C THR A 169 1.45 9.18 12.29
N PRO A 170 1.63 10.47 11.96
CA PRO A 170 0.53 11.31 11.49
C PRO A 170 -0.20 10.67 10.31
N GLY A 171 -1.52 10.62 10.39
CA GLY A 171 -2.38 10.01 9.36
C GLY A 171 -2.65 8.51 9.55
N HIS A 172 -1.96 7.81 10.45
CA HIS A 172 -2.34 6.45 10.82
C HIS A 172 -3.55 6.47 11.74
N VAL A 173 -4.73 6.21 11.18
CA VAL A 173 -5.99 6.12 11.91
C VAL A 173 -6.32 4.69 12.33
N ASN A 174 -5.78 3.71 11.59
CA ASN A 174 -5.93 2.28 11.88
C ASN A 174 -4.60 1.65 12.30
N HIS A 175 -4.69 0.65 13.18
CA HIS A 175 -3.53 0.00 13.77
C HIS A 175 -3.77 -1.51 13.88
N TRP A 176 -2.89 -2.32 13.29
CA TRP A 176 -3.03 -3.77 13.34
C TRP A 176 -1.81 -4.47 13.90
N SER A 177 -2.07 -5.43 14.76
CA SER A 177 -1.18 -6.56 14.96
C SER A 177 -1.24 -7.50 13.75
N LYS A 178 -0.25 -8.38 13.60
CA LYS A 178 -0.32 -9.41 12.54
C LYS A 178 -1.62 -10.22 12.61
N ARG A 179 -2.05 -10.58 13.82
CA ARG A 179 -3.26 -11.39 14.04
C ARG A 179 -4.51 -10.65 13.60
N SER A 180 -4.72 -9.43 14.08
CA SER A 180 -5.94 -8.66 13.74
C SER A 180 -5.99 -8.28 12.26
N PHE A 181 -4.84 -8.11 11.60
CA PHE A 181 -4.78 -7.89 10.16
C PHE A 181 -5.17 -9.14 9.36
N ILE A 182 -4.70 -10.32 9.78
CA ILE A 182 -5.15 -11.60 9.21
C ILE A 182 -6.66 -11.79 9.42
N GLU A 183 -7.18 -11.48 10.61
CA GLU A 183 -8.62 -11.59 10.93
C GLU A 183 -9.46 -10.67 10.03
N LEU A 184 -9.02 -9.45 9.74
CA LEU A 184 -9.67 -8.53 8.80
C LEU A 184 -9.75 -9.17 7.40
N LEU A 185 -8.60 -9.54 6.84
CA LEU A 185 -8.50 -10.02 5.47
C LEU A 185 -9.17 -11.38 5.27
N SER A 186 -9.20 -12.24 6.30
CA SER A 186 -9.86 -13.57 6.24
C SER A 186 -11.37 -13.52 6.09
N ARG A 187 -12.00 -12.35 6.25
CA ARG A 187 -13.43 -12.16 5.98
C ARG A 187 -13.72 -12.03 4.48
N HIS A 188 -12.70 -11.69 3.70
CA HIS A 188 -12.81 -11.38 2.27
C HIS A 188 -12.13 -12.41 1.36
N GLY A 189 -11.43 -13.40 1.93
CA GLY A 189 -10.76 -14.45 1.18
C GLY A 189 -9.88 -15.35 2.05
N GLU A 190 -9.19 -16.29 1.42
CA GLU A 190 -8.24 -17.17 2.08
C GLU A 190 -6.84 -16.55 2.13
N VAL A 191 -6.28 -16.35 3.32
CA VAL A 191 -4.88 -15.89 3.46
C VAL A 191 -3.94 -17.04 3.06
N VAL A 192 -3.38 -16.98 1.85
CA VAL A 192 -2.52 -18.03 1.28
C VAL A 192 -1.04 -17.85 1.62
N ASP A 193 -0.61 -16.64 1.98
CA ASP A 193 0.73 -16.36 2.51
C ASP A 193 0.72 -15.15 3.44
N ALA A 194 1.55 -15.17 4.49
CA ALA A 194 1.66 -14.11 5.47
C ALA A 194 3.11 -13.85 5.84
N ARG A 195 3.71 -12.84 5.26
CA ARG A 195 5.09 -12.42 5.50
C ARG A 195 5.17 -11.35 6.57
N SER A 196 6.29 -11.26 7.22
CA SER A 196 6.53 -10.27 8.28
C SER A 196 7.91 -9.63 8.13
N PRO A 197 8.22 -8.97 6.98
CA PRO A 197 9.44 -8.20 6.89
C PRO A 197 9.39 -7.10 7.97
N PHE A 198 10.46 -7.01 8.74
CA PHE A 198 10.50 -6.06 9.86
C PHE A 198 10.51 -4.60 9.35
N PRO A 199 9.65 -3.70 9.82
CA PRO A 199 8.61 -3.84 10.85
C PRO A 199 7.17 -3.96 10.30
N TRP A 200 6.96 -4.56 9.14
CA TRP A 200 5.66 -4.65 8.44
C TRP A 200 5.01 -6.02 8.57
N THR A 201 3.76 -6.08 8.18
CA THR A 201 3.01 -7.30 7.88
C THR A 201 2.52 -7.22 6.44
N MET A 202 2.71 -8.28 5.66
CA MET A 202 2.21 -8.42 4.29
C MET A 202 1.40 -9.69 4.17
N LEU A 203 0.28 -9.62 3.46
CA LEU A 203 -0.60 -10.75 3.23
C LEU A 203 -0.88 -10.89 1.73
N LEU A 204 -0.87 -12.15 1.26
CA LEU A 204 -1.45 -12.54 -0.01
C LEU A 204 -2.74 -13.30 0.29
N VAL A 205 -3.86 -12.84 -0.26
CA VAL A 205 -5.20 -13.37 0.01
C VAL A 205 -5.81 -13.79 -1.32
N ARG A 206 -6.30 -15.01 -1.42
CA ARG A 206 -7.06 -15.49 -2.58
C ARG A 206 -8.53 -15.16 -2.38
N VAL A 207 -9.15 -14.47 -3.32
CA VAL A 207 -10.57 -14.09 -3.36
C VAL A 207 -11.36 -14.96 -4.33
#